data_c0406c2b8483b3e0e85d74b36fda4c50
#
_entry.id   c0406c2b8483b3e0e85d74b36fda4c50
#
_cell.length_a   1.000
_cell.length_b   1.000
_cell.length_c   1.000
_cell.angle_alpha   90.00
_cell.angle_beta   90.00
_cell.angle_gamma   90.00
#
_symmetry.space_group_name_H-M   'P 1'
#
loop_
_entity.id
_entity.type
_entity.pdbx_description
1 polymer ?
#
loop_
_entity_poly.entity_id
_entity_poly.type
_entity_poly.pdbx_seq_one_letter_code
_entity_poly.pdbx_strand_id
1 'polypeptide(L)'
;YQELLAGQSGGLIITESRKGYPILVEYEYDIEEVRKMKITEIQSFDKSGNVNSFKLRAKSIWLDKSTRVGLFNSISIEKEAGKTETVLWYDAVKYVIPIPDALDMLNTLELYALNCYNVTQSHIAAVRSLQTIEEIENYDYTVGYPVKLSFPG
;
A
#
# COMPACT_ATOMS: atom_id res chain seq x y z
N TYR A 1 -22.72 10.06 20.74
CA TYR A 1 -22.73 10.99 19.59
C TYR A 1 -21.66 10.64 18.57
N GLN A 2 -20.54 10.21 19.02
CA GLN A 2 -19.40 9.99 18.14
C GLN A 2 -19.67 8.92 17.11
N GLU A 3 -20.40 7.90 17.46
CA GLU A 3 -20.73 6.83 16.53
C GLU A 3 -21.61 7.31 15.37
N LEU A 4 -22.30 8.42 15.53
CA LEU A 4 -23.07 9.00 14.44
C LEU A 4 -22.22 9.77 13.44
N LEU A 5 -21.02 10.13 13.84
CA LEU A 5 -20.05 10.78 12.97
C LEU A 5 -19.15 9.75 12.29
N ALA A 6 -18.78 8.73 13.03
CA ALA A 6 -17.89 7.71 12.56
C ALA A 6 -18.55 6.89 11.46
N GLY A 7 -17.86 6.63 10.39
CA GLY A 7 -18.35 5.82 9.29
C GLY A 7 -19.40 6.48 8.42
N GLN A 8 -19.66 7.73 8.63
CA GLN A 8 -20.60 8.47 7.82
C GLN A 8 -19.85 9.27 6.77
N SER A 9 -19.79 8.82 5.57
CA SER A 9 -19.13 9.56 4.52
C SER A 9 -20.01 10.70 4.13
N GLY A 10 -20.59 11.30 4.23
CA GLY A 10 -21.40 12.43 4.09
C GLY A 10 -22.04 12.76 5.42
N GLY A 11 -21.60 12.08 6.38
CA GLY A 11 -21.88 12.19 7.77
C GLY A 11 -23.14 12.86 8.30
N LEU A 12 -23.54 12.38 9.45
CA LEU A 12 -24.56 13.05 10.24
C LEU A 12 -23.95 13.47 11.55
N ILE A 13 -24.28 14.66 12.01
CA ILE A 13 -23.90 15.13 13.33
C ILE A 13 -25.17 15.31 14.17
N ILE A 14 -24.99 15.19 15.48
CA ILE A 14 -26.10 15.46 16.40
C ILE A 14 -25.95 16.87 16.94
N THR A 15 -26.97 17.67 16.78
CA THR A 15 -27.03 18.98 17.40
C THR A 15 -28.26 19.03 18.31
N GLU A 16 -28.26 19.93 19.25
CA GLU A 16 -29.43 20.10 20.10
C GLU A 16 -30.49 20.96 19.40
N SER A 17 -31.73 20.50 19.48
CA SER A 17 -32.84 21.31 19.02
C SER A 17 -33.09 22.43 20.02
N ARG A 18 -33.97 23.38 19.66
CA ARG A 18 -34.37 24.47 20.55
C ARG A 18 -35.02 23.96 21.84
N LYS A 19 -35.54 22.74 21.83
CA LYS A 19 -36.17 22.13 22.99
C LYS A 19 -35.19 21.29 23.80
N GLY A 20 -33.92 21.32 23.45
CA GLY A 20 -32.92 20.54 24.15
C GLY A 20 -32.83 19.07 23.72
N TYR A 21 -33.55 18.67 22.67
CA TYR A 21 -33.48 17.31 22.16
C TYR A 21 -32.41 17.23 21.04
N PRO A 22 -31.60 16.18 21.03
CA PRO A 22 -30.65 16.00 19.93
C PRO A 22 -31.41 15.72 18.63
N ILE A 23 -30.92 16.33 17.55
CA ILE A 23 -31.45 16.09 16.21
C ILE A 23 -30.28 15.72 15.31
N LEU A 24 -30.56 14.91 14.30
CA LEU A 24 -29.56 14.57 13.28
C LEU A 24 -29.60 15.63 12.20
N VAL A 25 -28.41 16.18 11.92
CA VAL A 25 -28.24 17.17 10.87
C VAL A 25 -27.19 16.60 9.89
N GLU A 26 -27.51 16.64 8.60
CA GLU A 26 -26.58 16.20 7.59
C GLU A 26 -25.32 17.05 7.63
N TYR A 27 -24.16 16.37 7.71
CA TYR A 27 -22.87 17.01 7.67
C TYR A 27 -22.28 16.87 6.29
N GLU A 28 -21.94 17.98 5.67
CA GLU A 28 -21.27 17.97 4.36
C GLU A 28 -19.78 18.11 4.58
N TYR A 29 -19.05 17.06 4.17
CA TYR A 29 -17.59 17.13 4.15
C TYR A 29 -17.13 18.12 3.11
N ASP A 30 -16.10 18.87 3.44
CA ASP A 30 -15.39 19.66 2.46
C ASP A 30 -14.72 18.71 1.44
N ILE A 31 -14.77 19.08 0.18
CA ILE A 31 -14.18 18.28 -0.89
C ILE A 31 -12.68 18.02 -0.64
N GLU A 32 -11.97 18.97 -0.05
CA GLU A 32 -10.55 18.78 0.26
C GLU A 32 -10.33 17.74 1.35
N GLU A 33 -11.22 17.61 2.32
CA GLU A 33 -11.16 16.56 3.32
C GLU A 33 -11.37 15.19 2.69
N VAL A 34 -12.36 15.06 1.80
CA VAL A 34 -12.66 13.82 1.09
C VAL A 34 -11.47 13.43 0.21
N ARG A 35 -10.90 14.39 -0.49
CA ARG A 35 -9.71 14.19 -1.32
C ARG A 35 -8.53 13.67 -0.50
N LYS A 36 -8.28 14.27 0.65
CA LYS A 36 -7.21 13.86 1.55
C LYS A 36 -7.41 12.44 2.06
N MET A 37 -8.65 12.10 2.43
CA MET A 37 -8.97 10.74 2.87
C MET A 37 -8.73 9.72 1.77
N LYS A 38 -9.13 10.02 0.56
CA LYS A 38 -8.92 9.12 -0.58
C LYS A 38 -7.42 8.94 -0.87
N ILE A 39 -6.65 10.01 -0.85
CA ILE A 39 -5.19 9.94 -1.06
C ILE A 39 -4.54 9.07 0.01
N THR A 40 -4.97 9.18 1.26
CA THR A 40 -4.46 8.33 2.34
C THR A 40 -4.77 6.85 2.08
N GLU A 41 -5.96 6.54 1.60
CA GLU A 41 -6.32 5.16 1.20
C GLU A 41 -5.42 4.65 0.08
N ILE A 42 -5.17 5.48 -0.92
CA ILE A 42 -4.32 5.11 -2.06
C ILE A 42 -2.90 4.83 -1.59
N GLN A 43 -2.35 5.68 -0.73
CA GLN A 43 -1.00 5.50 -0.18
C GLN A 43 -0.90 4.23 0.66
N SER A 44 -1.93 3.92 1.43
CA SER A 44 -1.98 2.69 2.25
C SER A 44 -2.06 1.44 1.37
N PHE A 45 -2.80 1.51 0.28
CA PHE A 45 -2.91 0.40 -0.67
C PHE A 45 -1.57 0.07 -1.30
N ASP A 46 -0.81 1.08 -1.70
CA ASP A 46 0.53 0.92 -2.29
C ASP A 46 1.49 0.19 -1.34
N LYS A 47 1.36 0.44 -0.04
CA LYS A 47 2.21 -0.18 0.97
C LYS A 47 1.72 -1.55 1.43
N SER A 48 0.58 -1.99 0.94
CA SER A 48 -0.02 -3.25 1.37
C SER A 48 0.52 -4.44 0.59
N GLY A 49 0.32 -5.64 1.15
CA GLY A 49 0.62 -6.88 0.46
C GLY A 49 -0.25 -7.11 -0.77
N ASN A 50 -1.34 -6.36 -0.94
CA ASN A 50 -2.16 -6.45 -2.14
C ASN A 50 -1.40 -6.00 -3.39
N VAL A 51 -0.47 -5.08 -3.24
CA VAL A 51 0.31 -4.53 -4.36
C VAL A 51 1.72 -5.10 -4.39
N ASN A 52 2.40 -5.09 -3.27
CA ASN A 52 3.84 -5.36 -3.20
C ASN A 52 4.24 -6.79 -2.81
N SER A 53 3.28 -7.70 -2.71
CA SER A 53 3.61 -9.10 -2.46
C SER A 53 4.10 -9.78 -3.74
N PHE A 54 4.87 -10.85 -3.55
CA PHE A 54 5.40 -11.67 -4.64
C PHE A 54 5.36 -13.13 -4.23
N LYS A 55 5.61 -14.03 -5.17
CA LYS A 55 5.70 -15.46 -4.86
C LYS A 55 7.13 -15.93 -4.96
N LEU A 56 7.55 -16.70 -3.97
CA LEU A 56 8.83 -17.40 -3.97
C LEU A 56 8.55 -18.87 -3.71
N ARG A 57 8.89 -19.73 -4.66
CA ARG A 57 8.58 -21.17 -4.60
C ARG A 57 7.11 -21.41 -4.30
N ALA A 58 6.24 -20.70 -5.02
CA ALA A 58 4.79 -20.77 -4.91
C ALA A 58 4.21 -20.24 -3.57
N LYS A 59 5.02 -19.66 -2.69
CA LYS A 59 4.56 -19.10 -1.45
C LYS A 59 4.50 -17.57 -1.56
N SER A 60 3.40 -16.98 -1.10
CA SER A 60 3.24 -15.53 -1.14
C SER A 60 4.07 -14.89 -0.02
N ILE A 61 4.88 -13.91 -0.40
CA ILE A 61 5.77 -13.18 0.50
C ILE A 61 5.55 -11.69 0.31
N TRP A 62 5.54 -10.98 1.42
CA TRP A 62 5.52 -9.52 1.41
C TRP A 62 6.67 -9.02 2.27
N LEU A 63 7.53 -8.20 1.66
CA LEU A 63 8.64 -7.55 2.36
C LEU A 63 8.49 -6.05 2.18
N ASP A 64 8.57 -5.30 3.28
CA ASP A 64 8.54 -3.86 3.19
C ASP A 64 9.85 -3.33 2.60
N LYS A 65 9.85 -2.04 2.25
CA LYS A 65 11.02 -1.44 1.61
C LYS A 65 12.26 -1.50 2.49
N SER A 66 12.10 -1.25 3.77
CA SER A 66 13.19 -1.26 4.75
C SER A 66 13.86 -2.62 4.81
N THR A 67 13.05 -3.67 4.85
CA THR A 67 13.53 -5.06 4.86
C THR A 67 14.25 -5.40 3.56
N ARG A 68 13.68 -5.02 2.42
CA ARG A 68 14.30 -5.29 1.11
C ARG A 68 15.66 -4.61 0.98
N VAL A 69 15.75 -3.35 1.38
CA VAL A 69 17.00 -2.58 1.34
C VAL A 69 18.04 -3.19 2.28
N GLY A 70 17.63 -3.56 3.48
CA GLY A 70 18.51 -4.22 4.46
C GLY A 70 19.03 -5.54 3.97
N LEU A 71 18.18 -6.37 3.37
CA LEU A 71 18.58 -7.66 2.80
C LEU A 71 19.57 -7.48 1.65
N PHE A 72 19.29 -6.54 0.74
CA PHE A 72 20.20 -6.27 -0.38
C PHE A 72 21.58 -5.90 0.13
N ASN A 73 21.64 -5.02 1.11
CA ASN A 73 22.91 -4.60 1.71
C ASN A 73 23.64 -5.77 2.36
N SER A 74 22.94 -6.56 3.19
CA SER A 74 23.52 -7.70 3.89
C SER A 74 24.03 -8.77 2.93
N ILE A 75 23.25 -9.08 1.90
CA ILE A 75 23.63 -10.10 0.91
C ILE A 75 24.79 -9.61 0.05
N SER A 76 24.86 -8.32 -0.25
CA SER A 76 26.02 -7.75 -0.95
C SER A 76 27.30 -7.91 -0.12
N ILE A 77 27.20 -7.73 1.20
CA ILE A 77 28.31 -7.94 2.12
C ILE A 77 28.71 -9.42 2.14
N GLU A 78 27.74 -10.33 2.19
CA GLU A 78 28.01 -11.77 2.12
C GLU A 78 28.77 -12.13 0.84
N LYS A 79 28.39 -11.54 -0.29
CA LYS A 79 29.06 -11.74 -1.57
C LYS A 79 30.52 -11.31 -1.49
N GLU A 80 30.78 -10.14 -0.93
CA GLU A 80 32.16 -9.64 -0.75
C GLU A 80 32.99 -10.53 0.18
N ALA A 81 32.34 -11.16 1.14
CA ALA A 81 32.98 -12.10 2.05
C ALA A 81 33.25 -13.47 1.43
N GLY A 82 32.88 -13.67 0.17
CA GLY A 82 33.15 -14.92 -0.55
C GLY A 82 32.06 -15.97 -0.40
N LYS A 83 30.92 -15.65 0.18
CA LYS A 83 29.80 -16.59 0.28
C LYS A 83 29.12 -16.75 -1.08
N THR A 84 28.58 -17.94 -1.32
CA THR A 84 27.89 -18.26 -2.58
C THR A 84 26.40 -18.34 -2.42
N GLU A 85 25.91 -18.54 -1.19
CA GLU A 85 24.49 -18.69 -0.88
C GLU A 85 24.12 -17.81 0.30
N THR A 86 22.88 -17.37 0.30
CA THR A 86 22.29 -16.67 1.44
C THR A 86 21.06 -17.40 1.95
N VAL A 87 20.62 -17.06 3.16
CA VAL A 87 19.45 -17.65 3.76
C VAL A 87 18.42 -16.55 4.01
N LEU A 88 17.24 -16.75 3.49
CA LEU A 88 16.10 -15.87 3.75
C LEU A 88 15.09 -16.62 4.59
N TRP A 89 14.67 -16.02 5.69
CA TRP A 89 13.59 -16.56 6.52
C TRP A 89 12.32 -15.75 6.34
N TYR A 90 11.23 -16.43 6.10
CA TYR A 90 9.93 -15.79 6.06
C TYR A 90 8.88 -16.74 6.60
N ASP A 91 8.09 -16.26 7.57
CA ASP A 91 7.01 -17.04 8.18
C ASP A 91 7.50 -18.42 8.65
N ALA A 92 8.64 -18.40 9.38
CA ALA A 92 9.30 -19.59 9.92
C ALA A 92 9.76 -20.61 8.85
N VAL A 93 9.77 -20.22 7.58
CA VAL A 93 10.28 -21.05 6.47
C VAL A 93 11.64 -20.54 6.04
N LYS A 94 12.57 -21.46 5.88
CA LYS A 94 13.94 -21.17 5.48
C LYS A 94 14.09 -21.33 3.96
N TYR A 95 14.60 -20.30 3.31
CA TYR A 95 14.93 -20.33 1.89
C TYR A 95 16.42 -20.18 1.72
N VAL A 96 17.08 -21.16 1.09
CA VAL A 96 18.48 -21.06 0.73
C VAL A 96 18.56 -20.69 -0.75
N ILE A 97 19.18 -19.56 -1.04
CA ILE A 97 19.16 -19.00 -2.40
C ILE A 97 20.60 -18.64 -2.79
N PRO A 98 21.03 -18.99 -4.02
CA PRO A 98 22.31 -18.51 -4.52
C PRO A 98 22.34 -16.98 -4.50
N ILE A 99 23.47 -16.42 -4.07
CA ILE A 99 23.58 -14.96 -3.91
C ILE A 99 23.26 -14.20 -5.20
N PRO A 100 23.74 -14.59 -6.40
CA PRO A 100 23.36 -13.89 -7.62
C PRO A 100 21.86 -13.85 -7.84
N ASP A 101 21.17 -14.96 -7.59
CA ASP A 101 19.73 -15.06 -7.74
C ASP A 101 19.00 -14.19 -6.71
N ALA A 102 19.48 -14.16 -5.47
CA ALA A 102 18.90 -13.35 -4.42
C ALA A 102 19.03 -11.84 -4.72
N LEU A 103 20.18 -11.41 -5.22
CA LEU A 103 20.39 -10.01 -5.60
C LEU A 103 19.53 -9.62 -6.81
N ASP A 104 19.42 -10.50 -7.81
CA ASP A 104 18.56 -10.26 -8.96
C ASP A 104 17.09 -10.16 -8.54
N MET A 105 16.67 -11.04 -7.66
CA MET A 105 15.31 -11.01 -7.11
C MET A 105 15.02 -9.67 -6.43
N LEU A 106 15.92 -9.22 -5.55
CA LEU A 106 15.75 -7.96 -4.83
C LEU A 106 15.76 -6.76 -5.78
N ASN A 107 16.65 -6.77 -6.79
CA ASN A 107 16.66 -5.72 -7.80
C ASN A 107 15.34 -5.69 -8.59
N THR A 108 14.83 -6.85 -8.97
CA THR A 108 13.58 -6.96 -9.70
C THR A 108 12.40 -6.47 -8.86
N LEU A 109 12.41 -6.79 -7.56
CA LEU A 109 11.41 -6.30 -6.62
C LEU A 109 11.44 -4.77 -6.49
N GLU A 110 12.62 -4.16 -6.49
CA GLU A 110 12.73 -2.71 -6.41
C GLU A 110 12.19 -2.04 -7.68
N LEU A 111 12.47 -2.58 -8.85
CA LEU A 111 11.90 -2.08 -10.10
C LEU A 111 10.38 -2.23 -10.12
N TYR A 112 9.88 -3.36 -9.63
CA TYR A 112 8.45 -3.60 -9.50
C TYR A 112 7.82 -2.57 -8.54
N ALA A 113 8.44 -2.36 -7.39
CA ALA A 113 7.95 -1.39 -6.41
C ALA A 113 7.95 0.03 -6.96
N LEU A 114 8.95 0.39 -7.76
CA LEU A 114 8.98 1.70 -8.41
C LEU A 114 7.83 1.85 -9.40
N ASN A 115 7.54 0.82 -10.17
CA ASN A 115 6.40 0.84 -11.09
C ASN A 115 5.07 0.98 -10.34
N CYS A 116 4.93 0.27 -9.23
CA CYS A 116 3.75 0.41 -8.36
C CYS A 116 3.63 1.83 -7.81
N TYR A 117 4.75 2.40 -7.37
CA TYR A 117 4.78 3.77 -6.87
C TYR A 117 4.33 4.76 -7.94
N ASN A 118 4.79 4.59 -9.18
CA ASN A 118 4.39 5.46 -10.28
C ASN A 118 2.89 5.37 -10.57
N VAL A 119 2.32 4.17 -10.50
CA VAL A 119 0.87 3.98 -10.63
C VAL A 119 0.13 4.68 -9.50
N THR A 120 0.61 4.53 -8.28
CA THR A 120 0.06 5.19 -7.10
C THR A 120 0.07 6.70 -7.27
N GLN A 121 1.17 7.28 -7.72
CA GLN A 121 1.28 8.72 -7.94
C GLN A 121 0.31 9.19 -9.04
N SER A 122 0.13 8.37 -10.06
CA SER A 122 -0.83 8.63 -11.13
C SER A 122 -2.27 8.69 -10.58
N HIS A 123 -2.62 7.77 -9.69
CA HIS A 123 -3.93 7.79 -9.03
C HIS A 123 -4.11 9.02 -8.13
N ILE A 124 -3.08 9.39 -7.40
CA ILE A 124 -3.13 10.58 -6.55
C ILE A 124 -3.34 11.83 -7.40
N ALA A 125 -2.61 11.95 -8.51
CA ALA A 125 -2.77 13.07 -9.44
C ALA A 125 -4.18 13.11 -10.03
N ALA A 126 -4.74 11.96 -10.39
CA ALA A 126 -6.09 11.86 -10.90
C ALA A 126 -7.12 12.33 -9.86
N VAL A 127 -6.98 11.88 -8.61
CA VAL A 127 -7.88 12.28 -7.53
C VAL A 127 -7.79 13.79 -7.28
N ARG A 128 -6.61 14.37 -7.39
CA ARG A 128 -6.44 15.82 -7.21
C ARG A 128 -7.13 16.64 -8.30
N SER A 129 -7.35 16.06 -9.45
CA SER A 129 -8.01 16.76 -10.56
C SER A 129 -9.53 16.62 -10.57
N LEU A 130 -10.08 15.74 -9.75
CA LEU A 130 -11.53 15.53 -9.68
C LEU A 130 -12.22 16.73 -9.03
N GLN A 131 -13.44 17.02 -9.47
CA GLN A 131 -14.14 18.24 -9.12
C GLN A 131 -15.30 18.04 -8.15
N THR A 132 -15.75 16.80 -7.95
CA THR A 132 -16.89 16.51 -7.08
C THR A 132 -16.53 15.44 -6.04
N ILE A 133 -17.19 15.49 -4.91
CA ILE A 133 -17.04 14.48 -3.85
C ILE A 133 -17.41 13.11 -4.39
N GLU A 134 -18.48 13.01 -5.16
CA GLU A 134 -18.93 11.75 -5.73
C GLU A 134 -17.88 11.12 -6.63
N GLU A 135 -17.24 11.91 -7.50
CA GLU A 135 -16.17 11.42 -8.35
C GLU A 135 -14.99 10.88 -7.53
N ILE A 136 -14.63 11.58 -6.46
CA ILE A 136 -13.53 11.17 -5.59
C ILE A 136 -13.88 9.87 -4.88
N GLU A 137 -15.06 9.78 -4.28
CA GLU A 137 -15.49 8.59 -3.55
C GLU A 137 -15.59 7.36 -4.43
N ASN A 138 -15.98 7.53 -5.68
CA ASN A 138 -16.14 6.44 -6.64
C ASN A 138 -14.88 6.11 -7.42
N TYR A 139 -13.79 6.82 -7.19
CA TYR A 139 -12.55 6.57 -7.92
C TYR A 139 -11.96 5.22 -7.55
N ASP A 140 -11.71 4.39 -8.55
CA ASP A 140 -11.10 3.08 -8.35
C ASP A 140 -9.58 3.18 -8.54
N TYR A 141 -8.85 3.07 -7.44
CA TYR A 141 -7.39 3.12 -7.45
C TYR A 141 -6.74 1.73 -7.42
N THR A 142 -7.53 0.68 -7.53
CA THR A 142 -7.00 -0.70 -7.48
C THR A 142 -6.50 -1.20 -8.82
N VAL A 143 -6.62 -0.40 -9.88
CA VAL A 143 -6.30 -0.79 -11.25
C VAL A 143 -4.97 -0.21 -11.71
N GLY A 144 -4.39 -0.83 -12.73
CA GLY A 144 -3.20 -0.31 -13.40
C GLY A 144 -1.88 -0.78 -12.80
N TYR A 145 -1.92 -1.50 -11.69
CA TYR A 145 -0.70 -2.03 -11.09
C TYR A 145 -0.14 -3.20 -11.89
N PRO A 146 1.19 -3.34 -11.93
CA PRO A 146 1.80 -4.43 -12.68
C PRO A 146 1.45 -5.79 -12.08
N VAL A 147 1.55 -6.82 -12.90
CA VAL A 147 1.31 -8.20 -12.45
C VAL A 147 2.37 -8.57 -11.40
N LYS A 148 1.93 -9.22 -10.33
CA LYS A 148 2.83 -9.64 -9.25
C LYS A 148 3.88 -10.61 -9.77
N LEU A 149 5.07 -10.47 -9.21
CA LEU A 149 6.23 -11.28 -9.57
C LEU A 149 6.13 -12.68 -8.95
N SER A 150 6.75 -13.64 -9.61
CA SER A 150 6.86 -15.00 -9.12
C SER A 150 8.28 -15.50 -9.39
N PHE A 151 8.92 -16.03 -8.37
CA PHE A 151 10.29 -16.56 -8.45
C PHE A 151 10.28 -18.04 -8.13
N PRO A 152 10.92 -18.86 -8.95
CA PRO A 152 10.98 -20.30 -8.68
C PRO A 152 11.93 -20.66 -7.54
N GLY A 153 12.77 -19.74 -7.19
CA GLY A 153 13.74 -19.93 -6.11
C GLY A 153 14.99 -20.61 -6.56
#